data_7c9e021afa0ad167f21a9de533221b3e
#
_entry.id   7c9e021afa0ad167f21a9de533221b3e
#
_cell.length_a   1.000
_cell.length_b   1.000
_cell.length_c   1.000
_cell.angle_alpha   90.00
_cell.angle_beta   90.00
_cell.angle_gamma   90.00
#
_symmetry.space_group_name_H-M   'P 1'
#
loop_
_entity.id
_entity.type
_entity.pdbx_description
1 polymer ?
#
loop_
_entity_poly.entity_id
_entity_poly.type
_entity_poly.pdbx_seq_one_letter_code
_entity_poly.pdbx_strand_id
1 'polypeptide(L)'
;MPLSHTTWAPYINAKLTPEQINNIKQFLDVQYQEQSIFPPKEKVFSALSMTSLDHTKVVIMGQDPYHGLGQAQGLSFSVPDAVPAPPSLQNILKELATDIGPRASHDLTSWAKQGVLLLNAVLTVPEGQANAHAGLVWEPLTDAIIQAVSDAGEPTVFILWGKFAQSKRRYIDESKHLVLTAAHPSPLSAYRGFFGSHPFSKANQFLTQNGRDSIHWLE
;
A
#
# COMPACT_ATOMS: atom_id res chain seq x y z
N MET A 1 -20.32 2.82 0.79
CA MET A 1 -18.97 2.28 0.49
C MET A 1 -18.76 0.99 1.27
N PRO A 2 -18.01 0.01 0.78
CA PRO A 2 -17.68 -1.22 1.53
C PRO A 2 -16.96 -0.96 2.86
N LEU A 3 -16.46 0.27 3.06
CA LEU A 3 -15.70 0.68 4.25
C LEU A 3 -16.57 1.13 5.44
N SER A 4 -17.89 1.19 5.30
CA SER A 4 -18.80 1.72 6.34
C SER A 4 -18.78 0.92 7.65
N HIS A 5 -18.33 -0.32 7.61
CA HIS A 5 -18.26 -1.22 8.78
C HIS A 5 -16.80 -1.55 9.19
N THR A 6 -15.81 -0.80 8.68
CA THR A 6 -14.41 -0.97 9.03
C THR A 6 -13.97 0.03 10.10
N THR A 7 -12.85 -0.26 10.77
CA THR A 7 -12.20 0.66 11.73
C THR A 7 -11.73 1.97 11.07
N TRP A 8 -11.67 2.02 9.74
CA TRP A 8 -11.32 3.19 8.94
C TRP A 8 -12.46 4.21 8.81
N ALA A 9 -13.72 3.76 8.91
CA ALA A 9 -14.89 4.59 8.62
C ALA A 9 -14.96 5.91 9.42
N PRO A 10 -14.73 5.93 10.75
CA PRO A 10 -14.77 7.17 11.52
C PRO A 10 -13.75 8.21 11.02
N TYR A 11 -12.54 7.78 10.71
CA TYR A 11 -11.46 8.67 10.24
C TYR A 11 -11.70 9.17 8.83
N ILE A 12 -12.13 8.29 7.92
CA ILE A 12 -12.48 8.67 6.54
C ILE A 12 -13.61 9.69 6.56
N ASN A 13 -14.68 9.43 7.32
CA ASN A 13 -15.83 10.33 7.41
C ASN A 13 -15.49 11.69 8.09
N ALA A 14 -14.47 11.72 8.94
CA ALA A 14 -14.00 12.96 9.56
C ALA A 14 -13.12 13.80 8.62
N LYS A 15 -12.45 13.19 7.66
CA LYS A 15 -11.48 13.86 6.77
C LYS A 15 -12.03 14.14 5.36
N LEU A 16 -12.97 13.32 4.86
CA LEU A 16 -13.57 13.50 3.54
C LEU A 16 -14.95 14.15 3.65
N THR A 17 -15.25 15.06 2.73
CA THR A 17 -16.61 15.59 2.60
C THR A 17 -17.55 14.52 2.02
N PRO A 18 -18.89 14.63 2.29
CA PRO A 18 -19.87 13.77 1.65
C PRO A 18 -19.80 13.80 0.12
N GLU A 19 -19.45 14.93 -0.47
CA GLU A 19 -19.24 15.10 -1.91
C GLU A 19 -18.07 14.27 -2.42
N GLN A 20 -16.92 14.32 -1.75
CA GLN A 20 -15.74 13.50 -2.12
C GLN A 20 -16.06 12.00 -2.05
N ILE A 21 -16.78 11.56 -1.01
CA ILE A 21 -17.21 10.16 -0.88
C ILE A 21 -18.16 9.78 -2.02
N ASN A 22 -19.07 10.66 -2.39
CA ASN A 22 -20.02 10.42 -3.48
C ASN A 22 -19.31 10.39 -4.84
N ASN A 23 -18.35 11.28 -5.07
CA ASN A 23 -17.54 11.32 -6.29
C ASN A 23 -16.77 10.00 -6.51
N ILE A 24 -16.20 9.41 -5.44
CA ILE A 24 -15.55 8.10 -5.52
C ILE A 24 -16.56 7.01 -5.93
N LYS A 25 -17.78 7.01 -5.37
CA LYS A 25 -18.81 6.02 -5.72
C LYS A 25 -19.22 6.13 -7.19
N GLN A 26 -19.55 7.35 -7.63
CA GLN A 26 -19.94 7.61 -9.02
C GLN A 26 -18.80 7.25 -9.98
N PHE A 27 -17.58 7.63 -9.66
CA PHE A 27 -16.39 7.29 -10.45
C PHE A 27 -16.26 5.77 -10.62
N LEU A 28 -16.36 4.98 -9.53
CA LEU A 28 -16.31 3.53 -9.60
C LEU A 28 -17.43 2.96 -10.48
N ASP A 29 -18.66 3.45 -10.30
CA ASP A 29 -19.81 2.93 -11.05
C ASP A 29 -19.64 3.18 -12.55
N VAL A 30 -19.21 4.38 -12.95
CA VAL A 30 -18.96 4.74 -14.36
C VAL A 30 -17.80 3.92 -14.92
N GLN A 31 -16.64 3.93 -14.26
CA GLN A 31 -15.43 3.32 -14.81
C GLN A 31 -15.58 1.81 -15.04
N TYR A 32 -16.18 1.08 -14.09
CA TYR A 32 -16.41 -0.37 -14.26
C TYR A 32 -17.52 -0.73 -15.25
N GLN A 33 -18.36 0.23 -15.66
CA GLN A 33 -19.35 0.03 -16.72
C GLN A 33 -18.76 0.27 -18.11
N GLU A 34 -17.83 1.23 -18.24
CA GLU A 34 -17.35 1.72 -19.53
C GLU A 34 -16.12 0.97 -20.05
N GLN A 35 -15.28 0.38 -19.16
CA GLN A 35 -14.02 -0.23 -19.56
C GLN A 35 -13.53 -1.29 -18.56
N SER A 36 -12.49 -2.05 -18.96
CA SER A 36 -11.79 -2.99 -18.08
C SER A 36 -10.96 -2.22 -17.06
N ILE A 37 -11.31 -2.35 -15.78
CA ILE A 37 -10.63 -1.68 -14.66
C ILE A 37 -10.00 -2.73 -13.73
N PHE A 38 -8.81 -2.45 -13.25
CA PHE A 38 -8.12 -3.25 -12.25
C PHE A 38 -7.87 -2.48 -10.94
N PRO A 39 -7.88 -3.19 -9.80
CA PRO A 39 -8.29 -4.59 -9.59
C PRO A 39 -9.78 -4.79 -9.85
N PRO A 40 -10.33 -6.02 -9.80
CA PRO A 40 -11.78 -6.27 -9.79
C PRO A 40 -12.48 -5.43 -8.72
N LYS A 41 -13.71 -4.98 -8.98
CA LYS A 41 -14.44 -3.98 -8.16
C LYS A 41 -14.51 -4.37 -6.68
N GLU A 42 -14.71 -5.64 -6.38
CA GLU A 42 -14.76 -6.19 -5.03
C GLU A 42 -13.40 -6.15 -4.30
N LYS A 43 -12.28 -6.00 -5.03
CA LYS A 43 -10.92 -5.97 -4.49
C LYS A 43 -10.34 -4.57 -4.33
N VAL A 44 -11.02 -3.51 -4.77
CA VAL A 44 -10.51 -2.12 -4.71
C VAL A 44 -10.04 -1.72 -3.31
N PHE A 45 -10.75 -2.18 -2.28
CA PHE A 45 -10.46 -1.83 -0.88
C PHE A 45 -9.84 -3.00 -0.09
N SER A 46 -9.23 -3.99 -0.76
CA SER A 46 -8.64 -5.15 -0.09
C SER A 46 -7.61 -4.78 0.98
N ALA A 47 -6.76 -3.79 0.73
CA ALA A 47 -5.77 -3.33 1.71
C ALA A 47 -6.42 -2.89 3.03
N LEU A 48 -7.53 -2.15 2.96
CA LEU A 48 -8.26 -1.65 4.13
C LEU A 48 -9.14 -2.71 4.80
N SER A 49 -9.57 -3.71 4.04
CA SER A 49 -10.38 -4.82 4.56
C SER A 49 -9.52 -5.85 5.28
N MET A 50 -8.28 -6.07 4.82
CA MET A 50 -7.35 -7.06 5.38
C MET A 50 -6.53 -6.51 6.54
N THR A 51 -6.27 -5.19 6.55
CA THR A 51 -5.50 -4.51 7.59
C THR A 51 -6.36 -3.43 8.20
N SER A 52 -6.83 -3.64 9.43
CA SER A 52 -7.58 -2.62 10.19
C SER A 52 -6.64 -1.53 10.71
N LEU A 53 -7.19 -0.35 11.03
CA LEU A 53 -6.39 0.80 11.48
C LEU A 53 -5.63 0.47 12.78
N ASP A 54 -6.32 -0.09 13.75
CA ASP A 54 -5.78 -0.49 15.07
C ASP A 54 -4.75 -1.62 15.00
N HIS A 55 -4.78 -2.41 13.92
CA HIS A 55 -3.82 -3.51 13.69
C HIS A 55 -2.64 -3.10 12.79
N THR A 56 -2.67 -1.90 12.20
CA THR A 56 -1.61 -1.45 11.29
C THR A 56 -0.29 -1.26 12.01
N LYS A 57 0.74 -1.98 11.57
CA LYS A 57 2.11 -1.96 12.10
C LYS A 57 3.10 -1.35 11.10
N VAL A 58 2.89 -1.61 9.83
CA VAL A 58 3.73 -1.14 8.71
C VAL A 58 2.84 -0.63 7.60
N VAL A 59 3.20 0.46 6.97
CA VAL A 59 2.57 0.97 5.74
C VAL A 59 3.60 0.88 4.62
N ILE A 60 3.28 0.15 3.55
CA ILE A 60 4.07 0.16 2.31
C ILE A 60 3.26 0.87 1.24
N MET A 61 3.79 2.01 0.77
CA MET A 61 3.08 2.87 -0.16
C MET A 61 3.45 2.54 -1.61
N GLY A 62 2.46 2.08 -2.39
CA GLY A 62 2.54 1.97 -3.85
C GLY A 62 1.96 3.19 -4.55
N GLN A 63 2.09 3.26 -5.87
CA GLN A 63 1.56 4.36 -6.69
C GLN A 63 0.15 4.03 -7.19
N ASP A 64 0.02 3.08 -8.09
CA ASP A 64 -1.21 2.60 -8.70
C ASP A 64 -1.19 1.07 -8.86
N PRO A 65 -2.33 0.42 -9.11
CA PRO A 65 -2.38 -1.03 -9.34
C PRO A 65 -1.63 -1.44 -10.61
N TYR A 66 -1.20 -2.69 -10.67
CA TYR A 66 -0.77 -3.29 -11.93
C TYR A 66 -1.92 -3.28 -12.93
N HIS A 67 -1.63 -2.92 -14.18
CA HIS A 67 -2.63 -2.74 -15.26
C HIS A 67 -2.74 -3.94 -16.21
N GLY A 68 -2.07 -5.05 -15.90
CA GLY A 68 -2.19 -6.32 -16.64
C GLY A 68 -3.29 -7.20 -16.07
N LEU A 69 -3.89 -8.00 -16.95
CA LEU A 69 -4.96 -8.93 -16.58
C LEU A 69 -4.51 -9.90 -15.48
N GLY A 70 -5.31 -10.04 -14.43
CA GLY A 70 -5.08 -10.96 -13.33
C GLY A 70 -3.98 -10.58 -12.34
N GLN A 71 -3.30 -9.44 -12.52
CA GLN A 71 -2.20 -9.01 -11.65
C GLN A 71 -2.69 -8.33 -10.37
N ALA A 72 -3.48 -7.26 -10.50
CA ALA A 72 -3.89 -6.46 -9.35
C ALA A 72 -4.93 -7.19 -8.49
N GLN A 73 -4.70 -7.20 -7.18
CA GLN A 73 -5.59 -7.80 -6.19
C GLN A 73 -5.97 -6.84 -5.03
N GLY A 74 -5.74 -5.52 -5.22
CA GLY A 74 -6.09 -4.49 -4.24
C GLY A 74 -5.08 -4.34 -3.11
N LEU A 75 -3.89 -4.92 -3.26
CA LEU A 75 -2.73 -4.78 -2.38
C LEU A 75 -1.56 -4.25 -3.20
N SER A 76 -0.89 -3.20 -2.72
CA SER A 76 0.26 -2.63 -3.43
C SER A 76 1.36 -3.68 -3.62
N PHE A 77 1.96 -3.70 -4.82
CA PHE A 77 3.03 -4.63 -5.26
C PHE A 77 2.66 -6.12 -5.32
N SER A 78 1.54 -6.56 -4.75
CA SER A 78 1.13 -7.95 -4.66
C SER A 78 0.47 -8.45 -5.94
N VAL A 79 0.78 -9.69 -6.32
CA VAL A 79 0.07 -10.44 -7.36
C VAL A 79 -0.24 -11.86 -6.87
N PRO A 80 -1.28 -12.54 -7.40
CA PRO A 80 -1.50 -13.95 -7.11
C PRO A 80 -0.29 -14.81 -7.49
N ASP A 81 0.00 -15.89 -6.75
CA ASP A 81 1.13 -16.78 -7.01
C ASP A 81 1.11 -17.44 -8.40
N ALA A 82 -0.08 -17.59 -9.00
CA ALA A 82 -0.24 -18.07 -10.36
C ALA A 82 0.23 -17.07 -11.44
N VAL A 83 0.52 -15.83 -11.06
CA VAL A 83 0.98 -14.76 -11.95
C VAL A 83 2.46 -14.52 -11.75
N PRO A 84 3.27 -14.44 -12.83
CA PRO A 84 4.67 -14.07 -12.69
C PRO A 84 4.85 -12.74 -11.97
N ALA A 85 5.80 -12.69 -11.03
CA ALA A 85 6.09 -11.46 -10.29
C ALA A 85 6.49 -10.33 -11.26
N PRO A 86 5.80 -9.17 -11.22
CA PRO A 86 6.24 -8.00 -11.98
C PRO A 86 7.63 -7.50 -11.54
N PRO A 87 8.34 -6.75 -12.38
CA PRO A 87 9.74 -6.39 -12.12
C PRO A 87 9.98 -5.67 -10.79
N SER A 88 9.07 -4.80 -10.36
CA SER A 88 9.21 -4.13 -9.05
C SER A 88 9.08 -5.12 -7.89
N LEU A 89 8.13 -6.06 -7.96
CA LEU A 89 7.97 -7.10 -6.95
C LEU A 89 9.19 -8.05 -6.92
N GLN A 90 9.72 -8.44 -8.08
CA GLN A 90 10.95 -9.24 -8.13
C GLN A 90 12.10 -8.55 -7.38
N ASN A 91 12.26 -7.23 -7.55
CA ASN A 91 13.29 -6.47 -6.84
C ASN A 91 13.01 -6.37 -5.34
N ILE A 92 11.73 -6.23 -4.92
CA ILE A 92 11.33 -6.27 -3.50
C ILE A 92 11.70 -7.62 -2.89
N LEU A 93 11.39 -8.73 -3.55
CA LEU A 93 11.72 -10.08 -3.07
C LEU A 93 13.23 -10.33 -3.05
N LYS A 94 13.98 -9.76 -4.01
CA LYS A 94 15.43 -9.81 -4.02
C LYS A 94 16.04 -9.03 -2.85
N GLU A 95 15.55 -7.84 -2.54
CA GLU A 95 15.99 -7.09 -1.36
C GLU A 95 15.62 -7.82 -0.07
N LEU A 96 14.40 -8.39 0.02
CA LEU A 96 14.01 -9.21 1.16
C LEU A 96 14.95 -10.40 1.37
N ALA A 97 15.33 -11.07 0.28
CA ALA A 97 16.23 -12.24 0.34
C ALA A 97 17.61 -11.88 0.90
N THR A 98 18.11 -10.67 0.64
CA THR A 98 19.41 -10.20 1.18
C THR A 98 19.29 -9.61 2.58
N ASP A 99 18.14 -9.06 2.94
CA ASP A 99 17.89 -8.41 4.24
C ASP A 99 17.53 -9.45 5.34
N ILE A 100 16.67 -10.41 5.03
CA ILE A 100 16.13 -11.38 6.01
C ILE A 100 16.27 -12.82 5.51
N GLY A 101 15.84 -13.09 4.27
CA GLY A 101 15.83 -14.43 3.69
C GLY A 101 14.91 -14.55 2.49
N PRO A 102 14.98 -15.66 1.73
CA PRO A 102 14.20 -15.85 0.52
C PRO A 102 12.73 -16.15 0.84
N ARG A 103 11.84 -15.61 -0.01
CA ARG A 103 10.41 -15.88 -0.03
C ARG A 103 10.01 -16.37 -1.42
N ALA A 104 9.22 -17.44 -1.49
CA ALA A 104 8.77 -18.01 -2.77
C ALA A 104 7.46 -17.37 -3.27
N SER A 105 6.54 -16.99 -2.37
CA SER A 105 5.24 -16.45 -2.74
C SER A 105 5.31 -15.02 -3.27
N HIS A 106 4.58 -14.76 -4.35
CA HIS A 106 4.36 -13.43 -4.93
C HIS A 106 3.12 -12.75 -4.33
N ASP A 107 2.29 -13.51 -3.63
CA ASP A 107 1.12 -13.02 -2.92
C ASP A 107 1.50 -12.51 -1.54
N LEU A 108 1.33 -11.20 -1.33
CA LEU A 108 1.66 -10.51 -0.08
C LEU A 108 0.49 -10.47 0.91
N THR A 109 -0.57 -11.26 0.69
CA THR A 109 -1.74 -11.33 1.58
C THR A 109 -1.36 -11.70 3.02
N SER A 110 -0.35 -12.55 3.20
CA SER A 110 0.15 -12.90 4.54
C SER A 110 0.74 -11.70 5.29
N TRP A 111 1.37 -10.76 4.58
CA TRP A 111 1.84 -9.50 5.18
C TRP A 111 0.67 -8.63 5.62
N ALA A 112 -0.36 -8.48 4.76
CA ALA A 112 -1.54 -7.70 5.10
C ALA A 112 -2.25 -8.24 6.35
N LYS A 113 -2.38 -9.56 6.49
CA LYS A 113 -2.97 -10.22 7.67
C LYS A 113 -2.18 -10.00 8.96
N GLN A 114 -0.90 -9.69 8.88
CA GLN A 114 -0.03 -9.39 10.02
C GLN A 114 0.01 -7.91 10.41
N GLY A 115 -0.69 -7.04 9.68
CA GLY A 115 -0.74 -5.60 9.94
C GLY A 115 0.15 -4.77 9.01
N VAL A 116 0.53 -5.30 7.84
CA VAL A 116 1.18 -4.51 6.78
C VAL A 116 0.12 -3.94 5.86
N LEU A 117 -0.14 -2.64 5.97
CA LEU A 117 -1.03 -1.93 5.07
C LEU A 117 -0.35 -1.71 3.71
N LEU A 118 -0.69 -2.55 2.74
CA LEU A 118 -0.20 -2.49 1.36
C LEU A 118 -1.09 -1.54 0.53
N LEU A 119 -0.87 -0.23 0.67
CA LEU A 119 -1.74 0.80 0.12
C LEU A 119 -1.17 1.41 -1.16
N ASN A 120 -1.96 1.45 -2.23
CA ASN A 120 -1.69 2.31 -3.38
C ASN A 120 -2.28 3.70 -3.16
N ALA A 121 -1.63 4.74 -3.69
CA ALA A 121 -2.19 6.10 -3.66
C ALA A 121 -3.38 6.27 -4.60
N VAL A 122 -3.39 5.51 -5.70
CA VAL A 122 -4.47 5.40 -6.67
C VAL A 122 -4.98 3.98 -6.63
N LEU A 123 -6.27 3.76 -6.37
CA LEU A 123 -6.78 2.40 -6.08
C LEU A 123 -7.30 1.66 -7.31
N THR A 124 -7.40 2.32 -8.45
CA THR A 124 -7.87 1.70 -9.70
C THR A 124 -7.07 2.18 -10.91
N VAL A 125 -7.03 1.35 -11.95
CA VAL A 125 -6.36 1.67 -13.21
C VAL A 125 -7.10 0.99 -14.38
N PRO A 126 -7.26 1.63 -15.54
CA PRO A 126 -7.72 0.97 -16.75
C PRO A 126 -6.69 -0.02 -17.26
N GLU A 127 -7.15 -1.06 -17.93
CA GLU A 127 -6.29 -2.06 -18.57
C GLU A 127 -5.28 -1.42 -19.50
N GLY A 128 -3.99 -1.75 -19.33
CA GLY A 128 -2.90 -1.26 -20.18
C GLY A 128 -2.49 0.20 -19.98
N GLN A 129 -3.16 0.97 -19.08
CA GLN A 129 -2.97 2.40 -18.95
C GLN A 129 -2.43 2.81 -17.57
N ALA A 130 -1.16 2.52 -17.32
CA ALA A 130 -0.52 2.89 -16.05
C ALA A 130 -0.79 4.36 -15.67
N ASN A 131 -1.10 4.58 -14.40
CA ASN A 131 -1.31 5.90 -13.79
C ASN A 131 -2.47 6.74 -14.36
N ALA A 132 -3.35 6.17 -15.20
CA ALA A 132 -4.42 6.93 -15.86
C ALA A 132 -5.46 7.53 -14.89
N HIS A 133 -5.65 6.96 -13.70
CA HIS A 133 -6.57 7.48 -12.68
C HIS A 133 -5.90 8.40 -11.64
N ALA A 134 -4.62 8.74 -11.80
CA ALA A 134 -3.95 9.69 -10.92
C ALA A 134 -4.56 11.10 -11.04
N GLY A 135 -4.65 11.81 -9.91
CA GLY A 135 -5.19 13.16 -9.86
C GLY A 135 -6.72 13.26 -10.02
N LEU A 136 -7.45 12.13 -10.02
CA LEU A 136 -8.90 12.13 -10.18
C LEU A 136 -9.63 12.15 -8.83
N VAL A 137 -9.78 11.00 -8.16
CA VAL A 137 -10.63 10.90 -6.94
C VAL A 137 -9.93 10.27 -5.73
N TRP A 138 -8.78 9.61 -5.93
CA TRP A 138 -8.22 8.70 -4.94
C TRP A 138 -7.38 9.37 -3.87
N GLU A 139 -6.58 10.38 -4.24
CA GLU A 139 -5.58 10.96 -3.34
C GLU A 139 -6.17 11.55 -2.05
N PRO A 140 -7.33 12.23 -2.05
CA PRO A 140 -7.93 12.68 -0.79
C PRO A 140 -8.22 11.54 0.18
N LEU A 141 -8.70 10.38 -0.33
CA LEU A 141 -8.97 9.20 0.48
C LEU A 141 -7.68 8.57 1.01
N THR A 142 -6.71 8.32 0.14
CA THR A 142 -5.47 7.64 0.51
C THR A 142 -4.58 8.52 1.40
N ASP A 143 -4.59 9.83 1.23
CA ASP A 143 -3.93 10.78 2.12
C ASP A 143 -4.60 10.81 3.50
N ALA A 144 -5.93 10.75 3.57
CA ALA A 144 -6.66 10.63 4.83
C ALA A 144 -6.35 9.33 5.57
N ILE A 145 -6.15 8.22 4.84
CA ILE A 145 -5.75 6.93 5.42
C ILE A 145 -4.35 7.01 6.04
N ILE A 146 -3.38 7.62 5.34
CA ILE A 146 -2.02 7.81 5.89
C ILE A 146 -2.07 8.66 7.15
N GLN A 147 -2.84 9.76 7.14
CA GLN A 147 -3.03 10.61 8.31
C GLN A 147 -3.69 9.85 9.46
N ALA A 148 -4.70 9.02 9.18
CA ALA A 148 -5.37 8.21 10.21
C ALA A 148 -4.39 7.27 10.92
N VAL A 149 -3.48 6.63 10.18
CA VAL A 149 -2.43 5.78 10.77
C VAL A 149 -1.47 6.62 11.62
N SER A 150 -1.07 7.79 11.12
CA SER A 150 -0.19 8.70 11.88
C SER A 150 -0.86 9.25 13.13
N ASP A 151 -2.16 9.56 13.07
CA ASP A 151 -2.93 10.11 14.20
C ASP A 151 -3.30 9.04 15.25
N ALA A 152 -3.36 7.75 14.86
CA ALA A 152 -3.77 6.64 15.74
C ALA A 152 -2.83 6.43 16.95
N GLY A 153 -1.60 6.96 16.89
CA GLY A 153 -0.71 7.05 18.04
C GLY A 153 0.18 5.84 18.29
N GLU A 154 -0.14 4.67 17.77
CA GLU A 154 0.70 3.47 17.91
C GLU A 154 1.95 3.57 17.01
N PRO A 155 3.17 3.31 17.55
CA PRO A 155 4.40 3.35 16.77
C PRO A 155 4.31 2.48 15.51
N THR A 156 4.40 3.10 14.34
CA THR A 156 4.20 2.46 13.03
C THR A 156 5.37 2.77 12.11
N VAL A 157 5.69 1.85 11.19
CA VAL A 157 6.73 2.04 10.19
C VAL A 157 6.10 2.42 8.86
N PHE A 158 6.54 3.52 8.26
CA PHE A 158 6.14 3.91 6.90
C PHE A 158 7.30 3.67 5.94
N ILE A 159 7.10 2.79 4.98
CA ILE A 159 8.08 2.46 3.94
C ILE A 159 7.67 3.19 2.66
N LEU A 160 8.46 4.18 2.27
CA LEU A 160 8.18 5.11 1.18
C LEU A 160 9.23 4.98 0.07
N TRP A 161 8.94 4.18 -0.94
CA TRP A 161 9.84 3.93 -2.06
C TRP A 161 9.55 4.87 -3.24
N GLY A 162 10.56 5.65 -3.61
CA GLY A 162 10.50 6.61 -4.71
C GLY A 162 9.89 7.96 -4.32
N LYS A 163 10.10 8.96 -5.17
CA LYS A 163 9.73 10.36 -4.89
C LYS A 163 8.24 10.55 -4.63
N PHE A 164 7.40 9.80 -5.35
CA PHE A 164 5.95 9.91 -5.19
C PHE A 164 5.51 9.46 -3.79
N ALA A 165 5.92 8.27 -3.34
CA ALA A 165 5.61 7.80 -1.99
C ALA A 165 6.21 8.72 -0.93
N GLN A 166 7.44 9.20 -1.13
CA GLN A 166 8.12 10.13 -0.21
C GLN A 166 7.41 11.48 -0.08
N SER A 167 6.65 11.93 -1.08
CA SER A 167 5.83 13.14 -0.97
C SER A 167 4.75 13.05 0.11
N LYS A 168 4.37 11.82 0.50
CA LYS A 168 3.38 11.55 1.55
C LYS A 168 3.94 11.70 2.97
N ARG A 169 5.27 11.82 3.13
CA ARG A 169 5.97 12.04 4.40
C ARG A 169 5.41 13.24 5.19
N ARG A 170 4.92 14.27 4.48
CA ARG A 170 4.30 15.46 5.09
C ARG A 170 3.07 15.17 5.97
N TYR A 171 2.47 14.00 5.83
CA TYR A 171 1.30 13.56 6.59
C TYR A 171 1.65 12.70 7.81
N ILE A 172 2.94 12.45 8.06
CA ILE A 172 3.42 11.49 9.06
C ILE A 172 4.12 12.23 10.20
N ASP A 173 3.73 11.97 11.42
CA ASP A 173 4.40 12.46 12.62
C ASP A 173 5.64 11.60 12.94
N GLU A 174 6.79 12.04 12.46
CA GLU A 174 8.06 11.34 12.64
C GLU A 174 8.59 11.36 14.09
N SER A 175 7.96 12.09 15.00
CA SER A 175 8.28 11.99 16.43
C SER A 175 7.77 10.69 17.07
N LYS A 176 6.81 10.02 16.42
CA LYS A 176 6.16 8.79 16.89
C LYS A 176 6.45 7.59 15.99
N HIS A 177 6.63 7.83 14.69
CA HIS A 177 6.69 6.80 13.67
C HIS A 177 8.05 6.77 12.99
N LEU A 178 8.45 5.58 12.51
CA LEU A 178 9.65 5.44 11.69
C LEU A 178 9.29 5.61 10.21
N VAL A 179 9.98 6.51 9.52
CA VAL A 179 9.88 6.66 8.06
C VAL A 179 11.15 6.12 7.41
N LEU A 180 11.01 5.04 6.64
CA LEU A 180 12.07 4.45 5.84
C LEU A 180 11.90 4.88 4.38
N THR A 181 12.92 5.49 3.82
CA THR A 181 12.91 5.94 2.43
C THR A 181 14.00 5.26 1.60
N ALA A 182 13.69 4.95 0.34
CA ALA A 182 14.65 4.44 -0.63
C ALA A 182 14.22 4.85 -2.06
N ALA A 183 15.04 4.55 -3.06
CA ALA A 183 14.62 4.63 -4.44
C ALA A 183 13.45 3.68 -4.71
N HIS A 184 12.70 3.90 -5.79
CA HIS A 184 11.62 2.98 -6.16
C HIS A 184 12.19 1.62 -6.62
N PRO A 185 11.54 0.48 -6.29
CA PRO A 185 12.01 -0.87 -6.64
C PRO A 185 11.95 -1.19 -8.14
N SER A 186 11.46 -0.31 -9.00
CA SER A 186 11.45 -0.54 -10.45
C SER A 186 12.88 -0.75 -10.99
N PRO A 187 13.06 -1.52 -12.08
CA PRO A 187 14.37 -1.71 -12.70
C PRO A 187 15.08 -0.42 -13.08
N LEU A 188 14.32 0.66 -13.34
CA LEU A 188 14.86 1.97 -13.72
C LEU A 188 15.56 2.69 -12.55
N SER A 189 15.30 2.32 -11.31
CA SER A 189 15.77 3.04 -10.13
C SER A 189 16.32 2.16 -8.99
N ALA A 190 16.08 0.86 -8.98
CA ALA A 190 16.42 -0.01 -7.87
C ALA A 190 17.93 0.03 -7.51
N TYR A 191 18.81 0.15 -8.48
CA TYR A 191 20.25 0.28 -8.27
C TYR A 191 20.71 1.67 -7.75
N ARG A 192 19.76 2.61 -7.59
CA ARG A 192 20.04 3.97 -7.10
C ARG A 192 19.73 4.12 -5.60
N GLY A 193 19.84 3.03 -4.83
CA GLY A 193 19.67 3.03 -3.38
C GLY A 193 18.39 2.34 -2.86
N PHE A 194 17.72 1.51 -3.67
CA PHE A 194 16.71 0.57 -3.17
C PHE A 194 17.39 -0.68 -2.62
N PHE A 195 18.26 -1.33 -3.42
CA PHE A 195 19.04 -2.47 -2.95
C PHE A 195 20.01 -2.06 -1.85
N GLY A 196 20.06 -2.85 -0.77
CA GLY A 196 20.84 -2.58 0.43
C GLY A 196 20.21 -1.56 1.38
N SER A 197 18.94 -1.18 1.19
CA SER A 197 18.22 -0.28 2.10
C SER A 197 17.76 -0.99 3.39
N HIS A 198 17.65 -2.32 3.39
CA HIS A 198 17.27 -3.17 4.53
C HIS A 198 15.98 -2.71 5.24
N PRO A 199 14.86 -2.53 4.49
CA PRO A 199 13.65 -1.98 5.08
C PRO A 199 12.93 -2.97 6.00
N PHE A 200 13.04 -4.26 5.76
CA PHE A 200 12.30 -5.31 6.47
C PHE A 200 12.89 -5.56 7.87
N SER A 201 14.20 -5.71 7.97
CA SER A 201 14.89 -5.86 9.26
C SER A 201 14.79 -4.60 10.11
N LYS A 202 14.94 -3.40 9.50
CA LYS A 202 14.77 -2.11 10.19
C LYS A 202 13.34 -1.92 10.71
N ALA A 203 12.33 -2.33 9.93
CA ALA A 203 10.94 -2.29 10.37
C ALA A 203 10.73 -3.17 11.60
N ASN A 204 11.18 -4.42 11.57
CA ASN A 204 11.06 -5.32 12.71
C ASN A 204 11.84 -4.83 13.93
N GLN A 205 13.03 -4.28 13.74
CA GLN A 205 13.79 -3.68 14.85
C GLN A 205 13.01 -2.56 15.53
N PHE A 206 12.42 -1.63 14.77
CA PHE A 206 11.63 -0.54 15.31
C PHE A 206 10.37 -1.06 16.04
N LEU A 207 9.65 -2.01 15.45
CA LEU A 207 8.45 -2.59 16.06
C LEU A 207 8.78 -3.22 17.42
N THR A 208 9.80 -4.08 17.48
CA THR A 208 10.18 -4.75 18.72
C THR A 208 10.71 -3.78 19.79
N GLN A 209 11.46 -2.75 19.42
CA GLN A 209 11.90 -1.69 20.33
C GLN A 209 10.74 -0.91 20.96
N ASN A 210 9.59 -0.85 20.27
CA ASN A 210 8.37 -0.19 20.74
C ASN A 210 7.32 -1.16 21.29
N GLY A 211 7.70 -2.40 21.63
CA GLY A 211 6.81 -3.40 22.25
C GLY A 211 5.75 -3.97 21.32
N ARG A 212 5.95 -3.84 19.98
CA ARG A 212 5.05 -4.41 18.98
C ARG A 212 5.63 -5.69 18.38
N ASP A 213 4.76 -6.63 18.00
CA ASP A 213 5.19 -7.86 17.34
C ASP A 213 5.82 -7.57 15.97
N SER A 214 6.90 -8.27 15.68
CA SER A 214 7.56 -8.24 14.38
C SER A 214 6.67 -8.85 13.27
N ILE A 215 6.99 -8.51 12.03
CA ILE A 215 6.37 -9.11 10.84
C ILE A 215 7.18 -10.33 10.40
N HIS A 216 6.50 -11.44 10.17
CA HIS A 216 7.08 -12.66 9.59
C HIS A 216 7.11 -12.52 8.06
N TRP A 217 8.12 -11.82 7.54
CA TRP A 217 8.21 -11.43 6.15
C TRP A 217 8.35 -12.61 5.16
N LEU A 218 8.77 -13.78 5.64
CA LEU A 218 9.02 -14.97 4.81
C LEU A 218 7.79 -15.89 4.65
N GLU A 219 6.71 -15.63 5.42
CA GLU A 219 5.46 -16.39 5.36
C GLU A 219 4.55 -15.98 4.20
#